data_2812513b2954e380a05a1584d10bfe33
#
_entry.id   2812513b2954e380a05a1584d10bfe33
#
_cell.length_a   1.000
_cell.length_b   1.000
_cell.length_c   1.000
_cell.angle_alpha   90.00
_cell.angle_beta   90.00
_cell.angle_gamma   90.00
#
_symmetry.space_group_name_H-M   'P 1'
#
loop_
_entity.id
_entity.type
_entity.pdbx_description
1 polymer ?
#
loop_
_entity_poly.entity_id
_entity_poly.type
_entity_poly.pdbx_seq_one_letter_code
_entity_poly.pdbx_strand_id
1 'polypeptide(L)'
;MESRASSIGAAKRESVPTAGSVFFVSSNGRVLKLPIPSKSYRDPLTWSWSKRLMGFLALQCFSMAASFELNLPGLLLQAIGEEFKNKPMGPFGVQSLSSAMTLFTGLGYLIGIPLSTAVGRRPIVVSAAVLTTLSTLWAGYAGSFCQLIAALSLQGLAAGSATGMFILILIDATFIHERPSALSLFWCTGSALIKLALLILPFTTDTALTWRCVYKVWVAPCILAFLLILFCVPETYFLRPPVALDGRVLVQSSSEKVEIYGGWDEIELIRNDKPLPDLPSYWSIWSHLKVSRAPGTKWESVLATYGQMFLCILNPLTFWVSLLTGIILSGVIFLNLTQPSALIHIFGDDQIRCINALLGVAGIVGSLLAFPLTGPFASWFTRCYTFRKGGIRHAEVYLALFSIPVITGLTSVLLNCLALVNKWPSVWIYITSAISIMSYLTGNVAFTLWITEAFPRWAAAALAVQLFTGNMFGFGIGTAISPWVQGGHILQPTILIFVLMFVMGAMAVPAAFWGKTVRQYIQGRWSESERTALRPQ
;
A
#
# COMPACT_ATOMS: atom_id res chain seq x y z
N MET A 1 -16.13 12.30 -52.38
CA MET A 1 -16.06 11.33 -51.26
C MET A 1 -14.62 10.83 -50.99
N GLU A 2 -13.70 11.02 -51.89
CA GLU A 2 -12.29 10.57 -51.75
C GLU A 2 -11.38 11.48 -50.89
N SER A 3 -11.70 12.76 -50.72
CA SER A 3 -10.87 13.67 -49.91
C SER A 3 -10.96 13.49 -48.37
N ARG A 4 -12.00 12.82 -47.89
CA ARG A 4 -12.13 12.49 -46.44
C ARG A 4 -11.36 11.24 -46.03
N ALA A 5 -11.05 10.34 -46.95
CA ALA A 5 -10.27 9.13 -46.66
C ALA A 5 -8.78 9.41 -46.46
N SER A 6 -8.24 10.46 -47.11
CA SER A 6 -6.82 10.81 -47.02
C SER A 6 -6.46 11.52 -45.70
N SER A 7 -7.39 12.27 -45.08
CA SER A 7 -7.17 12.94 -43.81
C SER A 7 -7.18 11.96 -42.60
N ILE A 8 -7.94 10.85 -42.71
CA ILE A 8 -7.96 9.79 -41.70
C ILE A 8 -6.67 8.95 -41.70
N GLY A 9 -6.04 8.82 -42.88
CA GLY A 9 -4.77 8.11 -43.02
C GLY A 9 -3.53 8.82 -42.43
N ALA A 10 -3.54 10.16 -42.38
CA ALA A 10 -2.45 10.95 -41.81
C ALA A 10 -2.46 11.00 -40.29
N ALA A 11 -3.66 10.99 -39.65
CA ALA A 11 -3.80 10.92 -38.20
C ALA A 11 -3.42 9.53 -37.60
N LYS A 12 -3.21 8.52 -38.44
CA LYS A 12 -2.91 7.14 -38.05
C LYS A 12 -1.44 6.85 -37.71
N ARG A 13 -0.54 7.84 -37.87
CA ARG A 13 0.89 7.68 -37.55
C ARG A 13 1.29 8.15 -36.15
N GLU A 14 0.35 8.63 -35.34
CA GLU A 14 0.66 9.06 -33.98
C GLU A 14 0.71 7.87 -33.00
N SER A 15 1.95 7.59 -32.65
CA SER A 15 2.40 6.98 -31.38
C SER A 15 1.79 5.65 -30.96
N VAL A 16 2.57 4.59 -31.14
CA VAL A 16 2.51 3.39 -30.29
C VAL A 16 2.31 3.84 -28.84
N PRO A 17 1.24 3.42 -28.16
CA PRO A 17 1.01 3.83 -26.77
C PRO A 17 2.18 3.35 -25.91
N THR A 18 2.93 4.30 -25.39
CA THR A 18 4.04 4.02 -24.48
C THR A 18 3.46 3.44 -23.20
N ALA A 19 4.05 2.36 -22.68
CA ALA A 19 3.61 1.74 -21.43
C ALA A 19 3.49 2.80 -20.32
N GLY A 20 2.41 2.72 -19.52
CA GLY A 20 2.06 3.75 -18.53
C GLY A 20 1.38 5.00 -19.10
N SER A 21 0.97 4.96 -20.37
CA SER A 21 0.12 5.97 -21.00
C SER A 21 -1.19 5.29 -21.43
N VAL A 22 -2.32 5.82 -21.00
CA VAL A 22 -3.63 5.22 -21.21
C VAL A 22 -4.59 6.25 -21.82
N PHE A 23 -5.37 5.86 -22.82
CA PHE A 23 -6.47 6.70 -23.31
C PHE A 23 -7.58 6.71 -22.26
N PHE A 24 -7.77 7.86 -21.63
CA PHE A 24 -8.68 8.00 -20.51
C PHE A 24 -10.01 8.66 -20.89
N VAL A 25 -10.02 9.39 -22.00
CA VAL A 25 -11.20 10.11 -22.49
C VAL A 25 -11.49 9.69 -23.92
N SER A 26 -12.74 9.28 -24.18
CA SER A 26 -13.25 9.00 -25.52
C SER A 26 -13.35 10.27 -26.36
N SER A 27 -13.40 10.15 -27.69
CA SER A 27 -13.70 11.24 -28.63
C SER A 27 -14.96 12.03 -28.28
N ASN A 28 -15.91 11.40 -27.58
CA ASN A 28 -17.17 12.00 -27.10
C ASN A 28 -17.04 12.67 -25.73
N GLY A 29 -15.83 12.87 -25.18
CA GLY A 29 -15.61 13.51 -23.88
C GLY A 29 -15.97 12.65 -22.65
N ARG A 30 -16.35 11.39 -22.84
CA ARG A 30 -16.66 10.47 -21.72
C ARG A 30 -15.40 9.83 -21.17
N VAL A 31 -15.33 9.68 -19.83
CA VAL A 31 -14.25 8.94 -19.16
C VAL A 31 -14.41 7.45 -19.46
N LEU A 32 -13.38 6.82 -20.01
CA LEU A 32 -13.37 5.39 -20.27
C LEU A 32 -13.22 4.61 -18.97
N LYS A 33 -14.04 3.57 -18.80
CA LYS A 33 -13.93 2.63 -17.67
C LYS A 33 -12.83 1.61 -17.96
N LEU A 34 -11.61 1.92 -17.53
CA LEU A 34 -10.44 1.05 -17.72
C LEU A 34 -10.02 0.43 -16.39
N PRO A 35 -9.51 -0.82 -16.38
CA PRO A 35 -9.45 -1.77 -17.49
C PRO A 35 -10.84 -2.16 -17.99
N ILE A 36 -10.96 -2.50 -19.28
CA ILE A 36 -12.23 -2.94 -19.85
C ILE A 36 -12.65 -4.26 -19.19
N PRO A 37 -13.81 -4.33 -18.50
CA PRO A 37 -14.25 -5.55 -17.82
C PRO A 37 -14.53 -6.64 -18.84
N SER A 38 -14.12 -7.87 -18.52
CA SER A 38 -14.48 -9.05 -19.32
C SER A 38 -15.91 -9.48 -18.99
N LYS A 39 -16.53 -10.28 -19.88
CA LYS A 39 -17.84 -10.89 -19.60
C LYS A 39 -17.76 -12.06 -18.58
N SER A 40 -16.58 -12.39 -18.06
CA SER A 40 -16.38 -13.48 -17.11
C SER A 40 -16.87 -13.10 -15.72
N TYR A 41 -17.65 -13.99 -15.07
CA TYR A 41 -18.07 -13.82 -13.67
C TYR A 41 -16.90 -13.83 -12.66
N ARG A 42 -15.72 -14.30 -13.10
CA ARG A 42 -14.47 -14.28 -12.29
C ARG A 42 -13.78 -12.93 -12.29
N ASP A 43 -14.13 -12.04 -13.23
CA ASP A 43 -13.52 -10.72 -13.29
C ASP A 43 -14.02 -9.87 -12.10
N PRO A 44 -13.15 -9.40 -11.21
CA PRO A 44 -13.54 -8.57 -10.06
C PRO A 44 -14.28 -7.28 -10.45
N LEU A 45 -14.04 -6.74 -11.65
CA LEU A 45 -14.68 -5.52 -12.14
C LEU A 45 -16.17 -5.71 -12.49
N THR A 46 -16.62 -6.93 -12.70
CA THR A 46 -18.04 -7.24 -12.98
C THR A 46 -18.87 -7.52 -11.73
N TRP A 47 -18.20 -7.61 -10.56
CA TRP A 47 -18.92 -7.92 -9.32
C TRP A 47 -19.87 -6.81 -8.91
N SER A 48 -20.99 -7.19 -8.27
CA SER A 48 -21.94 -6.26 -7.68
C SER A 48 -21.25 -5.39 -6.61
N TRP A 49 -21.77 -4.17 -6.44
CA TRP A 49 -21.24 -3.23 -5.44
C TRP A 49 -21.23 -3.83 -4.03
N SER A 50 -22.27 -4.57 -3.64
CA SER A 50 -22.36 -5.23 -2.32
C SER A 50 -21.24 -6.23 -2.11
N LYS A 51 -20.91 -7.05 -3.13
CA LYS A 51 -19.82 -8.03 -3.06
C LYS A 51 -18.46 -7.35 -2.90
N ARG A 52 -18.21 -6.26 -3.65
CA ARG A 52 -16.98 -5.48 -3.52
C ARG A 52 -16.89 -4.80 -2.15
N LEU A 53 -17.99 -4.23 -1.64
CA LEU A 53 -18.03 -3.60 -0.33
C LEU A 53 -17.78 -4.60 0.80
N MET A 54 -18.40 -5.78 0.78
CA MET A 54 -18.16 -6.82 1.79
C MET A 54 -16.70 -7.28 1.79
N GLY A 55 -16.11 -7.49 0.62
CA GLY A 55 -14.69 -7.81 0.49
C GLY A 55 -13.81 -6.68 1.05
N PHE A 56 -14.12 -5.43 0.73
CA PHE A 56 -13.41 -4.26 1.26
C PHE A 56 -13.49 -4.18 2.79
N LEU A 57 -14.66 -4.36 3.37
CA LEU A 57 -14.86 -4.32 4.83
C LEU A 57 -14.11 -5.48 5.53
N ALA A 58 -14.10 -6.67 4.95
CA ALA A 58 -13.34 -7.80 5.48
C ALA A 58 -11.81 -7.53 5.46
N LEU A 59 -11.30 -6.99 4.34
CA LEU A 59 -9.90 -6.57 4.22
C LEU A 59 -9.57 -5.47 5.22
N GLN A 60 -10.47 -4.51 5.41
CA GLN A 60 -10.30 -3.40 6.35
C GLN A 60 -10.26 -3.87 7.80
N CYS A 61 -11.15 -4.80 8.17
CA CYS A 61 -11.17 -5.42 9.50
C CYS A 61 -9.84 -6.15 9.79
N PHE A 62 -9.36 -6.93 8.84
CA PHE A 62 -8.07 -7.62 9.01
C PHE A 62 -6.89 -6.64 9.01
N SER A 63 -6.88 -5.63 8.15
CA SER A 63 -5.86 -4.58 8.17
C SER A 63 -5.79 -3.88 9.52
N MET A 64 -6.95 -3.59 10.12
CA MET A 64 -7.03 -3.03 11.47
C MET A 64 -6.43 -3.97 12.51
N ALA A 65 -6.82 -5.26 12.50
CA ALA A 65 -6.33 -6.24 13.47
C ALA A 65 -4.80 -6.41 13.40
N ALA A 66 -4.26 -6.61 12.19
CA ALA A 66 -2.83 -6.80 11.99
C ALA A 66 -2.00 -5.53 12.28
N SER A 67 -2.49 -4.34 11.86
CA SER A 67 -1.77 -3.09 12.09
C SER A 67 -1.84 -2.61 13.54
N PHE A 68 -2.89 -2.96 14.28
CA PHE A 68 -2.93 -2.76 15.74
C PHE A 68 -1.76 -3.50 16.40
N GLU A 69 -1.55 -4.76 16.05
CA GLU A 69 -0.44 -5.57 16.57
C GLU A 69 0.92 -4.95 16.26
N LEU A 70 1.11 -4.39 15.05
CA LEU A 70 2.35 -3.71 14.69
C LEU A 70 2.67 -2.49 15.56
N ASN A 71 1.64 -1.82 16.11
CA ASN A 71 1.82 -0.64 16.97
C ASN A 71 1.84 -1.01 18.48
N LEU A 72 1.32 -2.17 18.85
CA LEU A 72 1.14 -2.58 20.24
C LEU A 72 2.45 -2.68 21.04
N PRO A 73 3.56 -3.26 20.52
CA PRO A 73 4.82 -3.33 21.26
C PRO A 73 5.35 -1.96 21.69
N GLY A 74 5.16 -0.92 20.85
CA GLY A 74 5.57 0.44 21.20
C GLY A 74 4.86 1.01 22.42
N LEU A 75 3.57 0.68 22.59
CA LEU A 75 2.79 1.09 23.77
C LEU A 75 3.11 0.27 25.03
N LEU A 76 3.47 -0.99 24.87
CA LEU A 76 3.73 -1.92 25.96
C LEU A 76 5.22 -2.03 26.32
N LEU A 77 6.08 -1.23 25.69
CA LEU A 77 7.53 -1.32 25.78
C LEU A 77 8.01 -1.24 27.23
N GLN A 78 7.43 -0.33 28.04
CA GLN A 78 7.78 -0.13 29.44
C GLN A 78 7.39 -1.36 30.28
N ALA A 79 6.15 -1.83 30.15
CA ALA A 79 5.65 -2.99 30.91
C ALA A 79 6.43 -4.27 30.58
N ILE A 80 6.77 -4.48 29.30
CA ILE A 80 7.60 -5.60 28.86
C ILE A 80 9.02 -5.44 29.40
N GLY A 81 9.59 -4.22 29.32
CA GLY A 81 10.93 -3.93 29.81
C GLY A 81 11.10 -4.17 31.30
N GLU A 82 10.13 -3.79 32.13
CA GLU A 82 10.13 -4.03 33.56
C GLU A 82 10.11 -5.52 33.89
N GLU A 83 9.28 -6.32 33.21
CA GLU A 83 9.20 -7.76 33.46
C GLU A 83 10.50 -8.50 33.09
N PHE A 84 11.14 -8.12 31.98
CA PHE A 84 12.34 -8.79 31.49
C PHE A 84 13.66 -8.16 31.98
N LYS A 85 13.61 -7.08 32.80
CA LYS A 85 14.81 -6.38 33.30
C LYS A 85 15.83 -7.32 33.99
N ASN A 86 15.33 -8.31 34.73
CA ASN A 86 16.14 -9.28 35.47
C ASN A 86 16.19 -10.67 34.81
N LYS A 87 15.71 -10.81 33.58
CA LYS A 87 15.71 -12.07 32.85
C LYS A 87 16.65 -11.98 31.64
N PRO A 88 17.22 -13.09 31.17
CA PRO A 88 18.11 -13.07 30.01
C PRO A 88 17.32 -12.66 28.75
N MET A 89 17.64 -11.49 28.20
CA MET A 89 17.08 -11.01 26.93
C MET A 89 17.92 -11.43 25.72
N GLY A 90 19.05 -12.14 25.96
CA GLY A 90 20.01 -12.47 24.92
C GLY A 90 20.71 -11.22 24.39
N PRO A 91 21.09 -11.18 23.09
CA PRO A 91 21.72 -10.02 22.48
C PRO A 91 20.72 -8.90 22.13
N PHE A 92 19.45 -9.06 22.47
CA PHE A 92 18.36 -8.16 22.06
C PHE A 92 17.96 -7.22 23.20
N GLY A 93 17.71 -5.96 22.90
CA GLY A 93 17.08 -5.01 23.80
C GLY A 93 15.54 -4.94 23.59
N VAL A 94 14.81 -4.35 24.53
CA VAL A 94 13.34 -4.27 24.43
C VAL A 94 12.88 -3.55 23.13
N GLN A 95 13.66 -2.61 22.65
CA GLN A 95 13.36 -1.89 21.41
C GLN A 95 13.45 -2.76 20.15
N SER A 96 14.18 -3.88 20.20
CA SER A 96 14.26 -4.83 19.08
C SER A 96 12.90 -5.47 18.76
N LEU A 97 11.92 -5.41 19.65
CA LEU A 97 10.55 -5.90 19.39
C LEU A 97 9.90 -5.14 18.21
N SER A 98 9.90 -3.80 18.26
CA SER A 98 9.34 -2.99 17.18
C SER A 98 10.18 -3.05 15.90
N SER A 99 11.51 -3.09 16.06
CA SER A 99 12.45 -3.22 14.94
C SER A 99 12.28 -4.55 14.21
N ALA A 100 12.15 -5.66 14.94
CA ALA A 100 11.90 -6.98 14.36
C ALA A 100 10.59 -7.01 13.57
N MET A 101 9.52 -6.42 14.10
CA MET A 101 8.25 -6.34 13.36
C MET A 101 8.39 -5.58 12.04
N THR A 102 9.07 -4.44 12.04
CA THR A 102 9.30 -3.65 10.82
C THR A 102 10.12 -4.43 9.78
N LEU A 103 11.19 -5.09 10.23
CA LEU A 103 12.03 -5.95 9.38
C LEU A 103 11.20 -7.08 8.74
N PHE A 104 10.47 -7.83 9.56
CA PHE A 104 9.69 -8.96 9.09
C PHE A 104 8.46 -8.54 8.27
N THR A 105 7.91 -7.33 8.48
CA THR A 105 6.89 -6.76 7.59
C THR A 105 7.47 -6.55 6.19
N GLY A 106 8.68 -6.03 6.07
CA GLY A 106 9.37 -5.94 4.78
C GLY A 106 9.55 -7.30 4.13
N LEU A 107 10.03 -8.32 4.87
CA LEU A 107 10.17 -9.69 4.37
C LEU A 107 8.80 -10.29 3.96
N GLY A 108 7.72 -9.92 4.64
CA GLY A 108 6.37 -10.31 4.28
C GLY A 108 5.97 -9.85 2.87
N TYR A 109 6.30 -8.64 2.47
CA TYR A 109 6.09 -8.16 1.10
C TYR A 109 6.94 -8.93 0.09
N LEU A 110 8.20 -9.20 0.43
CA LEU A 110 9.15 -9.91 -0.43
C LEU A 110 8.69 -11.35 -0.72
N ILE A 111 8.02 -12.01 0.21
CA ILE A 111 7.56 -13.40 0.09
C ILE A 111 6.11 -13.44 -0.41
N GLY A 112 5.21 -12.67 0.19
CA GLY A 112 3.78 -12.75 -0.06
C GLY A 112 3.40 -12.36 -1.49
N ILE A 113 3.96 -11.27 -2.01
CA ILE A 113 3.59 -10.77 -3.34
C ILE A 113 4.02 -11.74 -4.46
N PRO A 114 5.27 -12.22 -4.54
CA PRO A 114 5.64 -13.22 -5.53
C PRO A 114 4.85 -14.53 -5.39
N LEU A 115 4.64 -15.00 -4.18
CA LEU A 115 3.90 -16.24 -3.95
C LEU A 115 2.44 -16.13 -4.45
N SER A 116 1.84 -14.93 -4.35
CA SER A 116 0.49 -14.68 -4.86
C SER A 116 0.34 -14.86 -6.37
N THR A 117 1.43 -14.73 -7.13
CA THR A 117 1.41 -14.97 -8.58
C THR A 117 1.34 -16.45 -8.94
N ALA A 118 1.75 -17.34 -8.01
CA ALA A 118 1.70 -18.78 -8.19
C ALA A 118 0.47 -19.44 -7.59
N VAL A 119 -0.10 -18.85 -6.55
CA VAL A 119 -1.20 -19.50 -5.79
C VAL A 119 -2.51 -18.72 -5.93
N GLY A 120 -2.43 -17.41 -6.12
CA GLY A 120 -3.56 -16.50 -6.12
C GLY A 120 -3.51 -15.55 -4.92
N ARG A 121 -4.39 -14.53 -4.93
CA ARG A 121 -4.41 -13.50 -3.86
C ARG A 121 -5.03 -14.04 -2.57
N ARG A 122 -6.19 -14.70 -2.70
CA ARG A 122 -6.97 -15.20 -1.57
C ARG A 122 -6.23 -16.20 -0.69
N PRO A 123 -5.54 -17.25 -1.21
CA PRO A 123 -4.80 -18.20 -0.38
C PRO A 123 -3.75 -17.51 0.50
N ILE A 124 -3.07 -16.49 -0.03
CA ILE A 124 -2.06 -15.75 0.72
C ILE A 124 -2.68 -14.93 1.85
N VAL A 125 -3.81 -14.24 1.59
CA VAL A 125 -4.52 -13.47 2.63
C VAL A 125 -5.04 -14.39 3.73
N VAL A 126 -5.60 -15.55 3.37
CA VAL A 126 -6.09 -16.55 4.35
C VAL A 126 -4.93 -17.10 5.18
N SER A 127 -3.80 -17.47 4.55
CA SER A 127 -2.62 -17.96 5.29
C SER A 127 -2.03 -16.89 6.21
N ALA A 128 -2.01 -15.62 5.77
CA ALA A 128 -1.58 -14.50 6.60
C ALA A 128 -2.52 -14.30 7.81
N ALA A 129 -3.85 -14.41 7.62
CA ALA A 129 -4.82 -14.30 8.71
C ALA A 129 -4.68 -15.42 9.76
N VAL A 130 -4.43 -16.65 9.31
CA VAL A 130 -4.12 -17.77 10.20
C VAL A 130 -2.83 -17.52 10.97
N LEU A 131 -1.77 -17.08 10.26
CA LEU A 131 -0.47 -16.82 10.87
C LEU A 131 -0.55 -15.68 11.90
N THR A 132 -1.27 -14.59 11.60
CA THR A 132 -1.55 -13.50 12.54
C THR A 132 -2.24 -14.03 13.79
N THR A 133 -3.33 -14.78 13.65
CA THR A 133 -4.09 -15.32 14.80
C THR A 133 -3.23 -16.23 15.67
N LEU A 134 -2.46 -17.15 15.07
CA LEU A 134 -1.62 -18.08 15.80
C LEU A 134 -0.44 -17.38 16.49
N SER A 135 0.20 -16.42 15.84
CA SER A 135 1.32 -15.67 16.41
C SER A 135 0.86 -14.73 17.53
N THR A 136 -0.35 -14.15 17.44
CA THR A 136 -0.95 -13.36 18.52
C THR A 136 -1.22 -14.21 19.75
N LEU A 137 -1.78 -15.39 19.53
CA LEU A 137 -1.99 -16.36 20.62
C LEU A 137 -0.65 -16.74 21.26
N TRP A 138 0.36 -17.04 20.44
CA TRP A 138 1.70 -17.36 20.94
C TRP A 138 2.32 -16.20 21.72
N ALA A 139 2.21 -14.96 21.26
CA ALA A 139 2.70 -13.79 21.98
C ALA A 139 2.04 -13.67 23.38
N GLY A 140 0.73 -13.94 23.48
CA GLY A 140 0.00 -13.94 24.76
C GLY A 140 0.43 -15.01 25.75
N TYR A 141 1.07 -16.08 25.29
CA TYR A 141 1.61 -17.18 26.13
C TYR A 141 3.13 -17.21 26.20
N ALA A 142 3.83 -16.23 25.65
CA ALA A 142 5.29 -16.20 25.63
C ALA A 142 5.88 -16.18 27.04
N GLY A 143 6.68 -17.21 27.37
CA GLY A 143 7.37 -17.33 28.66
C GLY A 143 8.76 -16.69 28.67
N SER A 144 9.38 -16.47 27.50
CA SER A 144 10.70 -15.86 27.36
C SER A 144 10.69 -14.72 26.34
N PHE A 145 11.68 -13.83 26.46
CA PHE A 145 11.85 -12.70 25.54
C PHE A 145 12.08 -13.17 24.09
N CYS A 146 12.83 -14.25 23.89
CA CYS A 146 13.07 -14.84 22.58
C CYS A 146 11.79 -15.39 21.94
N GLN A 147 10.90 -16.00 22.73
CA GLN A 147 9.59 -16.44 22.21
C GLN A 147 8.72 -15.26 21.81
N LEU A 148 8.75 -14.18 22.58
CA LEU A 148 8.02 -12.97 22.24
C LEU A 148 8.52 -12.35 20.95
N ILE A 149 9.85 -12.16 20.78
CA ILE A 149 10.43 -11.66 19.51
C ILE A 149 10.04 -12.55 18.33
N ALA A 150 10.10 -13.87 18.48
CA ALA A 150 9.74 -14.80 17.42
C ALA A 150 8.25 -14.66 17.03
N ALA A 151 7.36 -14.59 18.02
CA ALA A 151 5.93 -14.38 17.76
C ALA A 151 5.66 -13.06 17.04
N LEU A 152 6.27 -11.95 17.50
CA LEU A 152 6.14 -10.63 16.88
C LEU A 152 6.74 -10.58 15.47
N SER A 153 7.84 -11.30 15.24
CA SER A 153 8.42 -11.43 13.89
C SER A 153 7.44 -12.11 12.92
N LEU A 154 6.75 -13.16 13.35
CA LEU A 154 5.72 -13.82 12.53
C LEU A 154 4.49 -12.93 12.32
N GLN A 155 4.09 -12.12 13.30
CA GLN A 155 3.05 -11.10 13.12
C GLN A 155 3.47 -10.09 12.05
N GLY A 156 4.70 -9.58 12.10
CA GLY A 156 5.25 -8.68 11.08
C GLY A 156 5.20 -9.31 9.68
N LEU A 157 5.66 -10.56 9.55
CA LEU A 157 5.64 -11.30 8.28
C LEU A 157 4.22 -11.45 7.71
N ALA A 158 3.26 -11.80 8.57
CA ALA A 158 1.86 -11.95 8.19
C ALA A 158 1.25 -10.60 7.78
N ALA A 159 1.48 -9.55 8.56
CA ALA A 159 0.99 -8.20 8.27
C ALA A 159 1.53 -7.65 6.95
N GLY A 160 2.82 -7.83 6.66
CA GLY A 160 3.43 -7.43 5.38
C GLY A 160 2.83 -8.20 4.20
N SER A 161 2.75 -9.53 4.30
CA SER A 161 2.15 -10.36 3.26
C SER A 161 0.70 -9.94 2.99
N ALA A 162 -0.09 -9.71 4.02
CA ALA A 162 -1.49 -9.30 3.92
C ALA A 162 -1.64 -7.90 3.29
N THR A 163 -0.91 -6.90 3.78
CA THR A 163 -1.03 -5.52 3.29
C THR A 163 -0.67 -5.43 1.80
N GLY A 164 0.38 -6.13 1.36
CA GLY A 164 0.72 -6.22 -0.06
C GLY A 164 -0.42 -6.81 -0.90
N MET A 165 -1.10 -7.85 -0.38
CA MET A 165 -2.26 -8.42 -1.06
C MET A 165 -3.46 -7.49 -1.08
N PHE A 166 -3.72 -6.75 -0.01
CA PHE A 166 -4.85 -5.81 0.05
C PHE A 166 -4.74 -4.75 -1.04
N ILE A 167 -3.55 -4.18 -1.23
CA ILE A 167 -3.30 -3.20 -2.28
C ILE A 167 -3.56 -3.81 -3.66
N LEU A 168 -3.06 -5.03 -3.91
CA LEU A 168 -3.26 -5.71 -5.18
C LEU A 168 -4.74 -6.06 -5.42
N ILE A 169 -5.45 -6.59 -4.41
CA ILE A 169 -6.89 -6.89 -4.49
C ILE A 169 -7.68 -5.61 -4.78
N LEU A 170 -7.32 -4.49 -4.16
CA LEU A 170 -7.97 -3.21 -4.39
C LEU A 170 -7.78 -2.72 -5.84
N ILE A 171 -6.56 -2.85 -6.36
CA ILE A 171 -6.23 -2.49 -7.76
C ILE A 171 -6.98 -3.41 -8.73
N ASP A 172 -7.08 -4.70 -8.43
CA ASP A 172 -7.77 -5.69 -9.26
C ASP A 172 -9.29 -5.46 -9.31
N ALA A 173 -9.88 -4.96 -8.22
CA ALA A 173 -11.32 -4.76 -8.05
C ALA A 173 -11.81 -3.34 -8.41
N THR A 174 -10.91 -2.42 -8.78
CA THR A 174 -11.25 -1.01 -9.06
C THR A 174 -10.83 -0.57 -10.45
N PHE A 175 -11.64 0.30 -11.06
CA PHE A 175 -11.26 0.97 -12.29
C PHE A 175 -10.15 1.99 -12.04
N ILE A 176 -9.34 2.29 -13.07
CA ILE A 176 -8.22 3.24 -12.96
C ILE A 176 -8.66 4.60 -12.38
N HIS A 177 -9.85 5.09 -12.74
CA HIS A 177 -10.36 6.36 -12.24
C HIS A 177 -10.85 6.30 -10.78
N GLU A 178 -11.17 5.13 -10.25
CA GLU A 178 -11.62 4.90 -8.88
C GLU A 178 -10.47 4.61 -7.91
N ARG A 179 -9.31 4.16 -8.42
CA ARG A 179 -8.15 3.76 -7.61
C ARG A 179 -7.67 4.79 -6.60
N PRO A 180 -7.54 6.11 -6.94
CA PRO A 180 -7.13 7.09 -5.96
C PRO A 180 -8.06 7.15 -4.75
N SER A 181 -9.37 7.15 -4.99
CA SER A 181 -10.38 7.20 -3.92
C SER A 181 -10.43 5.89 -3.13
N ALA A 182 -10.30 4.73 -3.78
CA ALA A 182 -10.34 3.43 -3.11
C ALA A 182 -9.10 3.21 -2.22
N LEU A 183 -7.90 3.52 -2.73
CA LEU A 183 -6.66 3.42 -1.95
C LEU A 183 -6.64 4.43 -0.80
N SER A 184 -7.11 5.65 -1.06
CA SER A 184 -7.25 6.68 -0.03
C SER A 184 -8.21 6.23 1.08
N LEU A 185 -9.37 5.71 0.71
CA LEU A 185 -10.33 5.18 1.66
C LEU A 185 -9.71 4.06 2.50
N PHE A 186 -9.03 3.11 1.87
CA PHE A 186 -8.37 1.99 2.56
C PHE A 186 -7.33 2.48 3.58
N TRP A 187 -6.38 3.30 3.16
CA TRP A 187 -5.29 3.76 4.01
C TRP A 187 -5.77 4.70 5.12
N CYS A 188 -6.65 5.66 4.81
CA CYS A 188 -7.09 6.67 5.78
C CYS A 188 -8.07 6.10 6.80
N THR A 189 -9.05 5.28 6.37
CA THR A 189 -9.97 4.63 7.33
C THR A 189 -9.24 3.60 8.18
N GLY A 190 -8.32 2.81 7.59
CA GLY A 190 -7.49 1.87 8.32
C GLY A 190 -6.69 2.56 9.42
N SER A 191 -5.96 3.61 9.07
CA SER A 191 -5.19 4.40 10.02
C SER A 191 -6.07 5.00 11.14
N ALA A 192 -7.21 5.59 10.79
CA ALA A 192 -8.13 6.16 11.77
C ALA A 192 -8.68 5.10 12.74
N LEU A 193 -9.08 3.94 12.24
CA LEU A 193 -9.59 2.83 13.07
C LEU A 193 -8.52 2.25 14.00
N ILE A 194 -7.28 2.12 13.50
CA ILE A 194 -6.14 1.67 14.33
C ILE A 194 -5.89 2.68 15.45
N LYS A 195 -5.84 3.97 15.15
CA LYS A 195 -5.63 5.02 16.16
C LYS A 195 -6.78 5.09 17.14
N LEU A 196 -8.01 4.84 16.70
CA LEU A 196 -9.18 4.73 17.58
C LEU A 196 -9.06 3.51 18.53
N ALA A 197 -8.64 2.35 18.04
CA ALA A 197 -8.42 1.17 18.88
C ALA A 197 -7.30 1.41 19.92
N LEU A 198 -6.19 2.04 19.50
CA LEU A 198 -5.10 2.41 20.39
C LEU A 198 -5.49 3.51 21.41
N LEU A 199 -6.42 4.40 21.04
CA LEU A 199 -6.99 5.40 21.93
C LEU A 199 -7.81 4.76 23.06
N ILE A 200 -8.60 3.73 22.74
CA ILE A 200 -9.49 3.06 23.71
C ILE A 200 -8.71 2.14 24.65
N LEU A 201 -7.64 1.50 24.16
CA LEU A 201 -6.87 0.50 24.91
C LEU A 201 -6.44 0.94 26.32
N PRO A 202 -5.83 2.14 26.55
CA PRO A 202 -5.40 2.55 27.87
C PRO A 202 -6.52 2.72 28.89
N PHE A 203 -7.77 2.90 28.44
CA PHE A 203 -8.94 3.05 29.31
C PHE A 203 -9.65 1.73 29.60
N THR A 204 -9.40 0.70 28.79
CA THR A 204 -9.97 -0.65 29.00
C THR A 204 -9.04 -1.55 29.79
N THR A 205 -7.76 -1.20 29.92
CA THR A 205 -6.77 -1.95 30.68
C THR A 205 -6.62 -1.34 32.05
N ASP A 206 -7.23 -1.98 33.06
CA ASP A 206 -6.90 -1.68 34.45
C ASP A 206 -5.41 -1.97 34.73
N THR A 207 -4.87 -1.33 35.74
CA THR A 207 -3.47 -1.50 36.19
C THR A 207 -3.07 -2.96 36.49
N ALA A 208 -4.03 -3.85 36.64
CA ALA A 208 -3.84 -5.29 36.82
C ALA A 208 -3.75 -6.12 35.53
N LEU A 209 -4.07 -5.54 34.35
CA LEU A 209 -3.98 -6.26 33.09
C LEU A 209 -2.54 -6.27 32.60
N THR A 210 -1.91 -7.43 32.71
CA THR A 210 -0.57 -7.67 32.13
C THR A 210 -0.61 -7.54 30.60
N TRP A 211 0.50 -7.15 29.98
CA TRP A 211 0.65 -7.06 28.51
C TRP A 211 0.24 -8.36 27.79
N ARG A 212 0.41 -9.53 28.44
CA ARG A 212 -0.05 -10.83 27.92
C ARG A 212 -1.57 -10.89 27.77
N CYS A 213 -2.30 -10.29 28.69
CA CYS A 213 -3.76 -10.25 28.64
C CYS A 213 -4.25 -9.47 27.41
N VAL A 214 -3.57 -8.39 27.05
CA VAL A 214 -3.89 -7.61 25.86
C VAL A 214 -3.77 -8.48 24.61
N TYR A 215 -2.67 -9.22 24.44
CA TYR A 215 -2.52 -10.16 23.32
C TYR A 215 -3.59 -11.25 23.31
N LYS A 216 -3.91 -11.86 24.46
CA LYS A 216 -4.95 -12.90 24.57
C LYS A 216 -6.33 -12.39 24.18
N VAL A 217 -6.70 -11.19 24.63
CA VAL A 217 -7.98 -10.56 24.26
C VAL A 217 -8.00 -10.23 22.78
N TRP A 218 -6.86 -9.76 22.21
CA TRP A 218 -6.78 -9.38 20.81
C TRP A 218 -6.89 -10.55 19.84
N VAL A 219 -6.72 -11.79 20.31
CA VAL A 219 -6.99 -13.00 19.49
C VAL A 219 -8.44 -13.01 18.96
N ALA A 220 -9.41 -12.49 19.72
CA ALA A 220 -10.81 -12.48 19.28
C ALA A 220 -11.07 -11.61 18.05
N PRO A 221 -10.61 -10.34 17.95
CA PRO A 221 -10.62 -9.58 16.71
C PRO A 221 -9.88 -10.27 15.56
N CYS A 222 -8.76 -10.94 15.81
CA CYS A 222 -8.01 -11.66 14.77
C CYS A 222 -8.80 -12.85 14.23
N ILE A 223 -9.48 -13.63 15.09
CA ILE A 223 -10.38 -14.72 14.67
C ILE A 223 -11.55 -14.16 13.85
N LEU A 224 -12.17 -13.07 14.31
CA LEU A 224 -13.25 -12.42 13.55
C LEU A 224 -12.77 -11.99 12.17
N ALA A 225 -11.61 -11.34 12.10
CA ALA A 225 -11.00 -10.91 10.84
C ALA A 225 -10.69 -12.11 9.93
N PHE A 226 -10.15 -13.20 10.47
CA PHE A 226 -9.93 -14.44 9.72
C PHE A 226 -11.22 -15.01 9.15
N LEU A 227 -12.29 -15.09 9.94
CA LEU A 227 -13.59 -15.57 9.46
C LEU A 227 -14.16 -14.67 8.36
N LEU A 228 -14.09 -13.34 8.54
CA LEU A 228 -14.53 -12.39 7.50
C LEU A 228 -13.74 -12.56 6.19
N ILE A 229 -12.42 -12.73 6.26
CA ILE A 229 -11.58 -13.00 5.09
C ILE A 229 -12.01 -14.31 4.42
N LEU A 230 -12.21 -15.37 5.19
CA LEU A 230 -12.55 -16.68 4.67
C LEU A 230 -13.88 -16.68 3.91
N PHE A 231 -14.90 -15.95 4.41
CA PHE A 231 -16.24 -15.95 3.82
C PHE A 231 -16.49 -14.81 2.84
N CYS A 232 -15.89 -13.62 3.05
CA CYS A 232 -16.26 -12.42 2.29
C CYS A 232 -15.24 -12.05 1.19
N VAL A 233 -14.00 -12.59 1.22
CA VAL A 233 -12.99 -12.26 0.22
C VAL A 233 -12.89 -13.37 -0.82
N PRO A 234 -13.43 -13.16 -2.04
CA PRO A 234 -13.27 -14.11 -3.14
C PRO A 234 -11.88 -13.98 -3.78
N GLU A 235 -11.51 -14.93 -4.65
CA GLU A 235 -10.27 -14.81 -5.44
C GLU A 235 -10.39 -13.71 -6.47
N THR A 236 -9.41 -12.80 -6.48
CA THR A 236 -9.38 -11.65 -7.39
C THR A 236 -8.35 -11.80 -8.52
N TYR A 237 -7.49 -12.82 -8.44
CA TYR A 237 -6.49 -13.05 -9.48
C TYR A 237 -7.16 -13.43 -10.80
N PHE A 238 -7.08 -12.54 -11.77
CA PHE A 238 -7.68 -12.72 -13.10
C PHE A 238 -6.77 -12.15 -14.18
N LEU A 239 -6.35 -12.97 -15.13
CA LEU A 239 -5.48 -12.54 -16.24
C LEU A 239 -6.33 -11.90 -17.34
N ARG A 240 -6.21 -10.58 -17.49
CA ARG A 240 -6.84 -9.84 -18.59
C ARG A 240 -5.93 -9.76 -19.81
N PRO A 241 -6.50 -9.73 -21.03
CA PRO A 241 -5.69 -9.51 -22.21
C PRO A 241 -5.06 -8.10 -22.16
N PRO A 242 -3.84 -7.92 -22.69
CA PRO A 242 -3.13 -6.63 -22.68
C PRO A 242 -3.93 -5.46 -23.23
N VAL A 243 -4.74 -5.71 -24.24
CA VAL A 243 -5.57 -4.71 -24.92
C VAL A 243 -6.61 -4.06 -23.98
N ALA A 244 -7.09 -4.79 -22.98
CA ALA A 244 -8.07 -4.27 -22.01
C ALA A 244 -7.53 -3.11 -21.16
N LEU A 245 -6.20 -2.97 -21.06
CA LEU A 245 -5.55 -1.92 -20.27
C LEU A 245 -5.23 -0.67 -21.08
N ASP A 246 -5.08 -0.81 -22.41
CA ASP A 246 -4.62 0.29 -23.25
C ASP A 246 -5.77 1.21 -23.75
N GLY A 247 -7.04 0.82 -23.48
CA GLY A 247 -8.23 1.57 -23.92
C GLY A 247 -8.50 1.52 -25.43
N ARG A 248 -7.74 0.70 -26.15
CA ARG A 248 -7.93 0.44 -27.59
C ARG A 248 -8.17 -1.04 -27.79
N VAL A 249 -9.18 -1.38 -28.54
CA VAL A 249 -9.44 -2.76 -28.92
C VAL A 249 -9.01 -2.95 -30.35
N LEU A 250 -8.06 -3.86 -30.56
CA LEU A 250 -7.60 -4.28 -31.88
C LEU A 250 -8.43 -5.49 -32.30
N VAL A 251 -9.23 -5.35 -33.35
CA VAL A 251 -9.92 -6.47 -33.97
C VAL A 251 -9.29 -6.72 -35.32
N GLN A 252 -8.78 -7.91 -35.52
CA GLN A 252 -8.31 -8.37 -36.83
C GLN A 252 -9.51 -8.93 -37.58
N SER A 253 -9.94 -8.24 -38.63
CA SER A 253 -10.98 -8.72 -39.52
C SER A 253 -10.48 -9.91 -40.32
N SER A 254 -11.38 -10.78 -40.80
CA SER A 254 -11.07 -11.91 -41.71
C SER A 254 -10.38 -11.51 -43.01
N SER A 255 -10.31 -10.21 -43.30
CA SER A 255 -9.62 -9.62 -44.45
C SER A 255 -8.23 -9.06 -44.13
N GLU A 256 -7.57 -9.48 -43.05
CA GLU A 256 -6.25 -9.01 -42.54
C GLU A 256 -6.16 -7.51 -42.21
N LYS A 257 -7.25 -6.77 -42.25
CA LYS A 257 -7.26 -5.38 -41.81
C LYS A 257 -7.40 -5.32 -40.28
N VAL A 258 -6.43 -4.65 -39.65
CA VAL A 258 -6.47 -4.35 -38.22
C VAL A 258 -7.25 -3.05 -38.00
N GLU A 259 -8.41 -3.12 -37.36
CA GLU A 259 -9.21 -1.94 -37.00
C GLU A 259 -9.07 -1.67 -35.50
N ILE A 260 -8.95 -0.37 -35.16
CA ILE A 260 -8.76 0.09 -33.79
C ILE A 260 -10.09 0.69 -33.34
N TYR A 261 -10.70 0.12 -32.30
CA TYR A 261 -11.96 0.58 -31.71
C TYR A 261 -11.70 1.32 -30.40
N GLY A 262 -12.49 2.34 -30.12
CA GLY A 262 -12.40 3.16 -28.90
C GLY A 262 -12.93 2.51 -27.65
N GLY A 263 -13.66 1.40 -27.77
CA GLY A 263 -14.24 0.66 -26.63
C GLY A 263 -14.93 -0.64 -27.06
N TRP A 264 -15.30 -1.45 -26.09
CA TRP A 264 -16.02 -2.72 -26.30
C TRP A 264 -17.45 -2.49 -26.82
N ASP A 265 -18.07 -1.35 -26.48
CA ASP A 265 -19.44 -1.02 -26.91
C ASP A 265 -19.54 -0.91 -28.45
N GLU A 266 -18.46 -0.48 -29.11
CA GLU A 266 -18.40 -0.42 -30.57
C GLU A 266 -18.25 -1.82 -31.22
N ILE A 267 -17.64 -2.76 -30.49
CA ILE A 267 -17.44 -4.15 -30.95
C ILE A 267 -18.68 -5.01 -30.73
N GLU A 268 -19.42 -4.78 -29.64
CA GLU A 268 -20.67 -5.49 -29.36
C GLU A 268 -21.73 -5.29 -30.43
N LEU A 269 -21.72 -4.14 -31.11
CA LEU A 269 -22.60 -3.85 -32.25
C LEU A 269 -22.23 -4.63 -33.53
N ILE A 270 -20.98 -5.10 -33.64
CA ILE A 270 -20.44 -5.73 -34.86
C ILE A 270 -20.35 -7.27 -34.72
N ARG A 271 -20.27 -7.78 -33.49
CA ARG A 271 -20.01 -9.20 -33.23
C ARG A 271 -21.20 -9.89 -32.56
N ASN A 272 -21.88 -10.75 -33.30
CA ASN A 272 -22.82 -11.74 -32.75
C ASN A 272 -22.02 -12.80 -31.96
N ASP A 273 -21.61 -12.48 -30.75
CA ASP A 273 -20.87 -13.42 -29.91
C ASP A 273 -21.78 -14.52 -29.33
N LYS A 274 -21.25 -15.74 -29.35
CA LYS A 274 -21.87 -16.88 -28.68
C LYS A 274 -22.16 -16.52 -27.21
N PRO A 275 -23.33 -16.89 -26.67
CA PRO A 275 -23.62 -16.64 -25.27
C PRO A 275 -22.52 -17.27 -24.40
N LEU A 276 -22.09 -16.53 -23.41
CA LEU A 276 -21.13 -17.02 -22.41
C LEU A 276 -21.72 -18.24 -21.68
N PRO A 277 -20.87 -19.20 -21.27
CA PRO A 277 -21.35 -20.29 -20.44
C PRO A 277 -21.99 -19.70 -19.18
N ASP A 278 -23.20 -20.14 -18.89
CA ASP A 278 -23.99 -19.73 -17.74
C ASP A 278 -23.19 -19.83 -16.45
N LEU A 279 -23.43 -18.88 -15.55
CA LEU A 279 -22.91 -18.91 -14.19
C LEU A 279 -23.20 -20.29 -13.58
N PRO A 280 -22.20 -20.97 -12.98
CA PRO A 280 -22.50 -22.17 -12.23
C PRO A 280 -23.51 -21.82 -11.15
N SER A 281 -24.69 -22.41 -11.24
CA SER A 281 -25.91 -22.12 -10.47
C SER A 281 -25.78 -22.37 -8.96
N TYR A 282 -24.65 -22.83 -8.46
CA TYR A 282 -24.48 -23.23 -7.08
C TYR A 282 -23.52 -22.31 -6.33
N TRP A 283 -24.10 -21.30 -5.67
CA TRP A 283 -23.51 -20.65 -4.52
C TRP A 283 -23.52 -21.66 -3.34
N SER A 284 -22.58 -22.59 -3.34
CA SER A 284 -22.37 -23.45 -2.20
C SER A 284 -21.42 -22.76 -1.23
N ILE A 285 -21.79 -22.68 0.05
CA ILE A 285 -20.90 -22.24 1.16
C ILE A 285 -19.58 -23.02 1.11
N TRP A 286 -19.63 -24.28 0.70
CA TRP A 286 -18.45 -25.13 0.51
C TRP A 286 -17.49 -24.65 -0.58
N SER A 287 -17.98 -23.98 -1.62
CA SER A 287 -17.11 -23.40 -2.65
C SER A 287 -16.31 -22.20 -2.12
N HIS A 288 -16.85 -21.46 -1.15
CA HIS A 288 -16.15 -20.40 -0.46
C HIS A 288 -15.15 -20.90 0.59
N LEU A 289 -15.39 -22.06 1.21
CA LEU A 289 -14.43 -22.66 2.14
C LEU A 289 -13.24 -23.28 1.43
N LYS A 290 -13.38 -23.68 0.18
CA LYS A 290 -12.29 -24.28 -0.60
C LYS A 290 -11.23 -23.23 -0.96
N VAL A 291 -10.16 -23.20 -0.19
CA VAL A 291 -8.95 -22.45 -0.51
C VAL A 291 -8.20 -23.22 -1.59
N SER A 292 -8.44 -22.87 -2.84
CA SER A 292 -7.81 -23.51 -3.99
C SER A 292 -6.94 -22.52 -4.74
N ARG A 293 -5.95 -23.05 -5.43
CA ARG A 293 -5.08 -22.28 -6.30
C ARG A 293 -5.89 -21.58 -7.40
N ALA A 294 -5.55 -20.32 -7.70
CA ALA A 294 -6.21 -19.56 -8.74
C ALA A 294 -5.96 -20.18 -10.14
N PRO A 295 -6.98 -20.23 -11.02
CA PRO A 295 -6.79 -20.76 -12.37
C PRO A 295 -5.79 -19.92 -13.18
N GLY A 296 -4.93 -20.57 -13.95
CA GLY A 296 -3.94 -19.92 -14.81
C GLY A 296 -2.63 -19.54 -14.12
N THR A 297 -2.51 -19.76 -12.81
CA THR A 297 -1.26 -19.54 -12.07
C THR A 297 -0.26 -20.70 -12.26
N LYS A 298 1.05 -20.36 -12.29
CA LYS A 298 2.15 -21.34 -12.44
C LYS A 298 3.23 -21.06 -11.39
N TRP A 299 3.91 -22.11 -10.89
CA TRP A 299 5.01 -21.94 -9.96
C TRP A 299 6.22 -21.22 -10.57
N GLU A 300 6.42 -21.38 -11.87
CA GLU A 300 7.44 -20.62 -12.64
C GLU A 300 7.26 -19.11 -12.52
N SER A 301 6.01 -18.67 -12.29
CA SER A 301 5.67 -17.25 -12.11
C SER A 301 6.36 -16.63 -10.89
N VAL A 302 6.64 -17.41 -9.84
CA VAL A 302 7.36 -16.91 -8.64
C VAL A 302 8.78 -16.53 -9.00
N LEU A 303 9.51 -17.42 -9.69
CA LEU A 303 10.88 -17.14 -10.11
C LEU A 303 10.93 -15.95 -11.09
N ALA A 304 9.99 -15.91 -12.04
CA ALA A 304 9.87 -14.78 -12.96
C ALA A 304 9.62 -13.47 -12.19
N THR A 305 8.77 -13.47 -11.16
CA THR A 305 8.50 -12.29 -10.34
C THR A 305 9.76 -11.84 -9.57
N TYR A 306 10.55 -12.76 -9.01
CA TYR A 306 11.82 -12.38 -8.37
C TYR A 306 12.82 -11.79 -9.37
N GLY A 307 12.93 -12.35 -10.58
CA GLY A 307 13.72 -11.74 -11.66
C GLY A 307 13.26 -10.33 -12.02
N GLN A 308 11.94 -10.11 -12.11
CA GLN A 308 11.35 -8.80 -12.34
C GLN A 308 11.60 -7.84 -11.16
N MET A 309 11.53 -8.30 -9.92
CA MET A 309 11.85 -7.49 -8.73
C MET A 309 13.31 -7.04 -8.75
N PHE A 310 14.24 -7.92 -9.11
CA PHE A 310 15.64 -7.55 -9.24
C PHE A 310 15.85 -6.45 -10.29
N LEU A 311 15.21 -6.57 -11.46
CA LEU A 311 15.23 -5.52 -12.48
C LEU A 311 14.56 -4.22 -12.00
N CYS A 312 13.49 -4.30 -11.21
CA CYS A 312 12.84 -3.12 -10.61
C CYS A 312 13.76 -2.41 -9.60
N ILE A 313 14.58 -3.12 -8.83
CA ILE A 313 15.58 -2.51 -7.95
C ILE A 313 16.65 -1.76 -8.76
N LEU A 314 17.07 -2.32 -9.88
CA LEU A 314 18.04 -1.67 -10.78
C LEU A 314 17.44 -0.49 -11.55
N ASN A 315 16.12 -0.36 -11.59
CA ASN A 315 15.46 0.79 -12.21
C ASN A 315 15.55 2.03 -11.28
N PRO A 316 16.25 3.09 -11.71
CA PRO A 316 16.47 4.27 -10.85
C PRO A 316 15.16 4.94 -10.43
N LEU A 317 14.12 4.91 -11.25
CA LEU A 317 12.82 5.51 -10.92
C LEU A 317 12.10 4.71 -9.83
N THR A 318 12.06 3.38 -9.93
CA THR A 318 11.44 2.53 -8.92
C THR A 318 12.22 2.59 -7.61
N PHE A 319 13.54 2.52 -7.69
CA PHE A 319 14.42 2.59 -6.53
C PHE A 319 14.29 3.93 -5.79
N TRP A 320 14.28 5.04 -6.52
CA TRP A 320 14.07 6.37 -5.95
C TRP A 320 12.75 6.49 -5.17
N VAL A 321 11.62 6.04 -5.74
CA VAL A 321 10.32 6.09 -5.05
C VAL A 321 10.31 5.18 -3.81
N SER A 322 10.99 4.02 -3.90
CA SER A 322 11.14 3.10 -2.77
C SER A 322 11.93 3.75 -1.62
N LEU A 323 13.02 4.45 -1.93
CA LEU A 323 13.78 5.22 -0.93
C LEU A 323 12.96 6.33 -0.30
N LEU A 324 12.23 7.10 -1.12
CA LEU A 324 11.37 8.18 -0.62
C LEU A 324 10.29 7.64 0.33
N THR A 325 9.70 6.47 0.01
CA THR A 325 8.77 5.77 0.90
C THR A 325 9.41 5.46 2.26
N GLY A 326 10.64 4.92 2.24
CA GLY A 326 11.37 4.58 3.46
C GLY A 326 11.78 5.79 4.30
N ILE A 327 12.15 6.90 3.66
CA ILE A 327 12.52 8.13 4.36
C ILE A 327 11.30 8.75 5.06
N ILE A 328 10.13 8.77 4.40
CA ILE A 328 8.88 9.25 5.04
C ILE A 328 8.49 8.34 6.21
N LEU A 329 8.61 7.02 6.06
CA LEU A 329 8.40 6.07 7.16
C LEU A 329 9.38 6.33 8.31
N SER A 330 10.64 6.61 8.02
CA SER A 330 11.65 6.94 9.03
C SER A 330 11.30 8.22 9.80
N GLY A 331 10.72 9.21 9.12
CA GLY A 331 10.18 10.41 9.78
C GLY A 331 9.08 10.08 10.79
N VAL A 332 8.15 9.20 10.44
CA VAL A 332 7.10 8.73 11.36
C VAL A 332 7.70 7.97 12.54
N ILE A 333 8.67 7.07 12.30
CA ILE A 333 9.37 6.33 13.36
C ILE A 333 10.09 7.29 14.31
N PHE A 334 10.78 8.30 13.78
CA PHE A 334 11.46 9.33 14.57
C PHE A 334 10.48 10.10 15.49
N LEU A 335 9.33 10.54 14.96
CA LEU A 335 8.33 11.22 15.77
C LEU A 335 7.72 10.28 16.83
N ASN A 336 7.44 9.04 16.48
CA ASN A 336 6.93 8.04 17.43
C ASN A 336 7.92 7.72 18.58
N LEU A 337 9.23 7.89 18.36
CA LEU A 337 10.26 7.73 19.39
C LEU A 337 10.39 8.97 20.27
N THR A 338 10.28 10.18 19.69
CA THR A 338 10.58 11.43 20.39
C THR A 338 9.38 12.03 21.12
N GLN A 339 8.18 11.93 20.55
CA GLN A 339 6.98 12.60 21.07
C GLN A 339 6.51 12.05 22.43
N PRO A 340 6.36 10.73 22.64
CA PRO A 340 5.93 10.22 23.94
C PRO A 340 6.90 10.57 25.06
N SER A 341 8.20 10.41 24.82
CA SER A 341 9.25 10.72 25.80
C SER A 341 9.24 12.20 26.20
N ALA A 342 9.08 13.09 25.23
CA ALA A 342 9.01 14.54 25.49
C ALA A 342 7.75 14.93 26.29
N LEU A 343 6.59 14.34 25.96
CA LEU A 343 5.34 14.62 26.66
C LEU A 343 5.36 14.08 28.09
N ILE A 344 5.97 12.91 28.32
CA ILE A 344 6.18 12.36 29.66
C ILE A 344 7.05 13.31 30.51
N HIS A 345 8.10 13.87 29.95
CA HIS A 345 8.92 14.86 30.65
C HIS A 345 8.16 16.14 31.02
N ILE A 346 7.14 16.52 30.25
CA ILE A 346 6.33 17.73 30.50
C ILE A 346 5.23 17.46 31.54
N PHE A 347 4.53 16.33 31.40
CA PHE A 347 3.31 16.06 32.17
C PHE A 347 3.49 15.04 33.31
N GLY A 348 4.62 14.31 33.34
CA GLY A 348 4.89 13.24 34.27
C GLY A 348 4.33 11.87 33.85
N ASP A 349 4.84 10.82 34.49
CA ASP A 349 4.51 9.43 34.18
C ASP A 349 3.04 9.08 34.49
N ASP A 350 2.42 9.77 35.45
CA ASP A 350 1.02 9.53 35.83
C ASP A 350 0.03 9.82 34.70
N GLN A 351 0.43 10.65 33.72
CA GLN A 351 -0.43 11.07 32.61
C GLN A 351 -0.19 10.30 31.29
N ILE A 352 0.61 9.25 31.30
CA ILE A 352 0.94 8.45 30.09
C ILE A 352 -0.32 8.04 29.31
N ARG A 353 -1.41 7.67 30.01
CA ARG A 353 -2.67 7.28 29.37
C ARG A 353 -3.29 8.43 28.58
N CYS A 354 -3.32 9.62 29.17
CA CYS A 354 -3.84 10.82 28.51
C CYS A 354 -2.97 11.26 27.32
N ILE A 355 -1.65 11.19 27.46
CA ILE A 355 -0.69 11.48 26.41
C ILE A 355 -0.90 10.58 25.20
N ASN A 356 -0.94 9.27 25.39
CA ASN A 356 -1.16 8.30 24.32
C ASN A 356 -2.54 8.47 23.68
N ALA A 357 -3.56 8.79 24.46
CA ALA A 357 -4.90 9.08 23.98
C ALA A 357 -4.91 10.32 23.04
N LEU A 358 -4.28 11.41 23.45
CA LEU A 358 -4.21 12.66 22.67
C LEU A 358 -3.38 12.46 21.38
N LEU A 359 -2.28 11.71 21.43
CA LEU A 359 -1.54 11.30 20.23
C LEU A 359 -2.40 10.44 19.29
N GLY A 360 -3.25 9.58 19.84
CA GLY A 360 -4.25 8.82 19.08
C GLY A 360 -5.23 9.74 18.36
N VAL A 361 -5.80 10.74 19.07
CA VAL A 361 -6.70 11.75 18.49
C VAL A 361 -6.00 12.54 17.37
N ALA A 362 -4.76 12.99 17.61
CA ALA A 362 -3.97 13.68 16.58
C ALA A 362 -3.79 12.81 15.33
N GLY A 363 -3.53 11.50 15.50
CA GLY A 363 -3.44 10.54 14.40
C GLY A 363 -4.75 10.37 13.63
N ILE A 364 -5.91 10.35 14.32
CA ILE A 364 -7.23 10.33 13.68
C ILE A 364 -7.44 11.59 12.83
N VAL A 365 -7.15 12.76 13.39
CA VAL A 365 -7.26 14.04 12.66
C VAL A 365 -6.37 14.04 11.43
N GLY A 366 -5.10 13.60 11.53
CA GLY A 366 -4.18 13.46 10.41
C GLY A 366 -4.71 12.53 9.32
N SER A 367 -5.34 11.41 9.70
CA SER A 367 -5.94 10.44 8.77
C SER A 367 -7.16 11.03 8.05
N LEU A 368 -8.01 11.78 8.75
CA LEU A 368 -9.18 12.45 8.18
C LEU A 368 -8.78 13.56 7.21
N LEU A 369 -7.71 14.33 7.52
CA LEU A 369 -7.19 15.37 6.64
C LEU A 369 -6.51 14.80 5.39
N ALA A 370 -5.90 13.60 5.49
CA ALA A 370 -5.27 12.93 4.34
C ALA A 370 -6.30 12.48 3.29
N PHE A 371 -7.50 12.05 3.71
CA PHE A 371 -8.51 11.48 2.82
C PHE A 371 -8.92 12.42 1.66
N PRO A 372 -9.34 13.68 1.89
CA PRO A 372 -9.73 14.56 0.82
C PRO A 372 -8.59 14.89 -0.15
N LEU A 373 -7.35 14.91 0.33
CA LEU A 373 -6.17 15.23 -0.50
C LEU A 373 -5.79 14.08 -1.43
N THR A 374 -5.88 12.85 -0.98
CA THR A 374 -5.42 11.67 -1.74
C THR A 374 -6.53 11.00 -2.55
N GLY A 375 -7.79 11.13 -2.14
CA GLY A 375 -8.94 10.56 -2.84
C GLY A 375 -9.58 11.55 -3.80
N PRO A 376 -10.49 12.41 -3.33
CA PRO A 376 -11.25 13.33 -4.18
C PRO A 376 -10.36 14.32 -4.95
N PHE A 377 -9.41 14.98 -4.26
CA PHE A 377 -8.53 15.95 -4.90
C PHE A 377 -7.61 15.29 -5.94
N ALA A 378 -6.99 14.15 -5.63
CA ALA A 378 -6.15 13.44 -6.58
C ALA A 378 -6.95 12.96 -7.80
N SER A 379 -8.17 12.48 -7.62
CA SER A 379 -9.07 12.09 -8.70
C SER A 379 -9.49 13.28 -9.57
N TRP A 380 -9.82 14.41 -8.97
CA TRP A 380 -10.17 15.65 -9.66
C TRP A 380 -8.95 16.19 -10.44
N PHE A 381 -7.79 16.31 -9.77
CA PHE A 381 -6.56 16.83 -10.37
C PHE A 381 -6.12 16.00 -11.58
N THR A 382 -6.05 14.67 -11.45
CA THR A 382 -5.67 13.79 -12.55
C THR A 382 -6.65 13.88 -13.71
N ARG A 383 -7.95 14.03 -13.44
CA ARG A 383 -8.99 14.21 -14.45
C ARG A 383 -8.82 15.54 -15.20
N CYS A 384 -8.69 16.67 -14.48
CA CYS A 384 -8.49 17.99 -15.08
C CYS A 384 -7.23 18.06 -15.93
N TYR A 385 -6.11 17.48 -15.44
CA TYR A 385 -4.86 17.45 -16.19
C TYR A 385 -4.97 16.62 -17.47
N THR A 386 -5.62 15.46 -17.41
CA THR A 386 -5.83 14.58 -18.56
C THR A 386 -6.67 15.26 -19.65
N PHE A 387 -7.74 15.97 -19.27
CA PHE A 387 -8.54 16.74 -20.23
C PHE A 387 -7.71 17.82 -20.95
N ARG A 388 -6.84 18.54 -20.22
CA ARG A 388 -5.97 19.57 -20.80
C ARG A 388 -4.90 18.99 -21.76
N LYS A 389 -4.54 17.71 -21.61
CA LYS A 389 -3.53 17.03 -22.44
C LYS A 389 -4.14 16.15 -23.55
N GLY A 390 -5.35 16.44 -23.99
CA GLY A 390 -5.99 15.73 -25.11
C GLY A 390 -6.50 14.32 -24.79
N GLY A 391 -6.84 14.06 -23.53
CA GLY A 391 -7.46 12.79 -23.11
C GLY A 391 -6.49 11.64 -22.83
N ILE A 392 -5.18 11.82 -23.03
CA ILE A 392 -4.16 10.81 -22.72
C ILE A 392 -3.66 11.03 -21.30
N ARG A 393 -3.80 10.01 -20.46
CA ARG A 393 -3.29 10.01 -19.11
C ARG A 393 -1.92 9.36 -19.06
N HIS A 394 -0.94 10.09 -18.58
CA HIS A 394 0.40 9.59 -18.30
C HIS A 394 0.57 9.37 -16.81
N ALA A 395 1.34 8.36 -16.40
CA ALA A 395 1.61 8.07 -14.99
C ALA A 395 2.31 9.24 -14.28
N GLU A 396 3.08 10.05 -15.00
CA GLU A 396 3.78 11.23 -14.49
C GLU A 396 2.85 12.29 -13.86
N VAL A 397 1.54 12.25 -14.12
CA VAL A 397 0.55 13.13 -13.49
C VAL A 397 0.57 12.97 -11.96
N TYR A 398 0.83 11.77 -11.47
CA TYR A 398 0.90 11.52 -10.03
C TYR A 398 2.14 12.09 -9.35
N LEU A 399 3.22 12.41 -10.09
CA LEU A 399 4.41 13.02 -9.50
C LEU A 399 4.12 14.40 -8.88
N ALA A 400 3.15 15.13 -9.43
CA ALA A 400 2.69 16.37 -8.82
C ALA A 400 2.11 16.15 -7.40
N LEU A 401 1.48 15.01 -7.16
CA LEU A 401 0.94 14.66 -5.85
C LEU A 401 2.02 14.28 -4.82
N PHE A 402 3.25 13.99 -5.26
CA PHE A 402 4.39 13.72 -4.36
C PHE A 402 4.80 14.95 -3.57
N SER A 403 4.47 16.16 -4.06
CA SER A 403 4.72 17.40 -3.32
C SER A 403 4.02 17.43 -1.96
N ILE A 404 2.81 16.87 -1.86
CA ILE A 404 2.02 16.87 -0.63
C ILE A 404 2.74 16.12 0.51
N PRO A 405 3.07 14.80 0.36
CA PRO A 405 3.75 14.06 1.42
C PRO A 405 5.15 14.61 1.73
N VAL A 406 5.88 15.11 0.75
CA VAL A 406 7.21 15.67 0.96
C VAL A 406 7.13 16.95 1.78
N ILE A 407 6.30 17.92 1.40
CA ILE A 407 6.16 19.21 2.11
C ILE A 407 5.63 18.96 3.53
N THR A 408 4.59 18.16 3.68
CA THR A 408 4.02 17.87 5.01
C THR A 408 4.98 17.07 5.89
N GLY A 409 5.76 16.15 5.32
CA GLY A 409 6.79 15.40 6.02
C GLY A 409 7.92 16.30 6.52
N LEU A 410 8.48 17.14 5.65
CA LEU A 410 9.49 18.14 6.01
C LEU A 410 8.99 19.07 7.12
N THR A 411 7.77 19.57 6.97
CA THR A 411 7.15 20.47 7.96
C THR A 411 6.97 19.75 9.30
N SER A 412 6.52 18.50 9.33
CA SER A 412 6.31 17.75 10.58
C SER A 412 7.61 17.51 11.33
N VAL A 413 8.68 17.09 10.63
CA VAL A 413 9.98 16.80 11.24
C VAL A 413 10.64 18.08 11.77
N LEU A 414 10.58 19.17 10.99
CA LEU A 414 11.15 20.45 11.38
C LEU A 414 10.42 21.07 12.58
N LEU A 415 9.08 21.17 12.51
CA LEU A 415 8.28 21.74 13.59
C LEU A 415 8.38 20.91 14.87
N ASN A 416 8.45 19.57 14.77
CA ASN A 416 8.66 18.71 15.94
C ASN A 416 10.00 19.04 16.63
N CYS A 417 11.08 19.18 15.87
CA CYS A 417 12.38 19.56 16.43
C CYS A 417 12.35 20.94 17.08
N LEU A 418 11.77 21.95 16.40
CA LEU A 418 11.66 23.31 16.94
C LEU A 418 10.82 23.36 18.23
N ALA A 419 9.72 22.60 18.25
CA ALA A 419 8.86 22.50 19.43
C ALA A 419 9.59 21.88 20.63
N LEU A 420 10.42 20.86 20.40
CA LEU A 420 11.18 20.20 21.47
C LEU A 420 12.36 21.05 21.95
N VAL A 421 13.14 21.65 21.04
CA VAL A 421 14.32 22.46 21.40
C VAL A 421 13.92 23.75 22.10
N ASN A 422 12.89 24.43 21.56
CA ASN A 422 12.43 25.72 22.11
C ASN A 422 11.37 25.57 23.22
N LYS A 423 11.07 24.35 23.64
CA LYS A 423 10.06 24.06 24.67
C LYS A 423 8.72 24.74 24.40
N TRP A 424 8.23 24.64 23.16
CA TRP A 424 6.94 25.19 22.79
C TRP A 424 5.79 24.47 23.52
N PRO A 425 4.58 25.07 23.58
CA PRO A 425 3.42 24.41 24.16
C PRO A 425 3.19 23.02 23.55
N SER A 426 2.80 22.05 24.36
CA SER A 426 2.58 20.64 23.97
C SER A 426 1.62 20.44 22.79
N VAL A 427 0.73 21.41 22.54
CA VAL A 427 -0.18 21.41 21.38
C VAL A 427 0.58 21.27 20.06
N TRP A 428 1.77 21.85 19.92
CA TRP A 428 2.58 21.74 18.71
C TRP A 428 3.04 20.29 18.45
N ILE A 429 3.31 19.51 19.51
CA ILE A 429 3.69 18.10 19.39
C ILE A 429 2.52 17.30 18.78
N TYR A 430 1.29 17.54 19.22
CA TYR A 430 0.11 16.88 18.65
C TYR A 430 -0.16 17.32 17.21
N ILE A 431 0.04 18.60 16.88
CA ILE A 431 -0.09 19.11 15.51
C ILE A 431 0.92 18.43 14.58
N THR A 432 2.18 18.33 15.02
CA THR A 432 3.24 17.67 14.21
C THR A 432 2.97 16.17 14.03
N SER A 433 2.39 15.50 15.03
CA SER A 433 1.93 14.12 14.93
C SER A 433 0.85 13.96 13.85
N ALA A 434 -0.15 14.83 13.84
CA ALA A 434 -1.22 14.81 12.84
C ALA A 434 -0.66 15.05 11.42
N ILE A 435 0.23 16.03 11.24
CA ILE A 435 0.86 16.33 9.95
C ILE A 435 1.73 15.16 9.48
N SER A 436 2.44 14.48 10.38
CA SER A 436 3.28 13.32 10.05
C SER A 436 2.44 12.14 9.55
N ILE A 437 1.34 11.82 10.21
CA ILE A 437 0.41 10.77 9.75
C ILE A 437 -0.20 11.14 8.40
N MET A 438 -0.59 12.40 8.21
CA MET A 438 -1.06 12.90 6.92
C MET A 438 -0.01 12.72 5.82
N SER A 439 1.26 13.06 6.08
CA SER A 439 2.38 12.84 5.15
C SER A 439 2.54 11.37 4.78
N TYR A 440 2.54 10.48 5.76
CA TYR A 440 2.69 9.05 5.55
C TYR A 440 1.57 8.47 4.68
N LEU A 441 0.32 8.81 4.97
CA LEU A 441 -0.85 8.31 4.25
C LEU A 441 -0.91 8.84 2.82
N THR A 442 -0.65 10.15 2.64
CA THR A 442 -0.63 10.77 1.32
C THR A 442 0.51 10.20 0.46
N GLY A 443 1.67 9.91 1.07
CA GLY A 443 2.80 9.27 0.42
C GLY A 443 2.47 7.86 -0.05
N ASN A 444 1.93 7.02 0.83
CA ASN A 444 1.58 5.63 0.47
C ASN A 444 0.62 5.57 -0.71
N VAL A 445 -0.41 6.42 -0.73
CA VAL A 445 -1.37 6.47 -1.85
C VAL A 445 -0.69 6.96 -3.13
N ALA A 446 0.01 8.10 -3.10
CA ALA A 446 0.61 8.70 -4.28
C ALA A 446 1.69 7.79 -4.92
N PHE A 447 2.56 7.20 -4.10
CA PHE A 447 3.65 6.33 -4.56
C PHE A 447 3.12 5.02 -5.13
N THR A 448 2.13 4.41 -4.48
CA THR A 448 1.48 3.19 -4.98
C THR A 448 0.79 3.44 -6.31
N LEU A 449 0.04 4.54 -6.45
CA LEU A 449 -0.62 4.90 -7.72
C LEU A 449 0.39 5.10 -8.84
N TRP A 450 1.46 5.87 -8.57
CA TRP A 450 2.46 6.11 -9.58
C TRP A 450 3.16 4.83 -10.01
N ILE A 451 3.62 4.00 -9.08
CA ILE A 451 4.42 2.81 -9.39
C ILE A 451 3.61 1.77 -10.16
N THR A 452 2.35 1.60 -9.81
CA THR A 452 1.46 0.61 -10.45
C THR A 452 0.98 1.06 -11.83
N GLU A 453 0.87 2.37 -12.07
CA GLU A 453 0.49 2.90 -13.39
C GLU A 453 1.71 3.18 -14.29
N ALA A 454 2.88 3.49 -13.72
CA ALA A 454 4.11 3.66 -14.51
C ALA A 454 4.60 2.33 -15.10
N PHE A 455 4.46 1.24 -14.36
CA PHE A 455 4.92 -0.10 -14.74
C PHE A 455 3.79 -1.14 -14.72
N PRO A 456 2.74 -1.01 -15.55
CA PRO A 456 1.54 -1.82 -15.44
C PRO A 456 1.79 -3.33 -15.65
N ARG A 457 2.78 -3.72 -16.44
CA ARG A 457 3.16 -5.12 -16.62
C ARG A 457 3.88 -5.71 -15.42
N TRP A 458 4.60 -4.88 -14.68
CA TRP A 458 5.45 -5.27 -13.56
C TRP A 458 4.95 -4.71 -12.24
N ALA A 459 3.67 -4.31 -12.20
CA ALA A 459 3.10 -3.59 -11.07
C ALA A 459 3.23 -4.36 -9.74
N ALA A 460 3.03 -5.69 -9.75
CA ALA A 460 3.21 -6.50 -8.53
C ALA A 460 4.68 -6.52 -8.08
N ALA A 461 5.62 -6.74 -9.01
CA ALA A 461 7.05 -6.77 -8.69
C ALA A 461 7.54 -5.38 -8.22
N ALA A 462 7.13 -4.32 -8.90
CA ALA A 462 7.49 -2.95 -8.54
C ALA A 462 6.91 -2.54 -7.18
N LEU A 463 5.66 -2.91 -6.89
CA LEU A 463 5.02 -2.70 -5.59
C LEU A 463 5.74 -3.47 -4.47
N ALA A 464 6.11 -4.74 -4.73
CA ALA A 464 6.86 -5.53 -3.77
C ALA A 464 8.21 -4.89 -3.43
N VAL A 465 8.93 -4.40 -4.44
CA VAL A 465 10.20 -3.68 -4.25
C VAL A 465 10.00 -2.39 -3.46
N GLN A 466 8.99 -1.59 -3.81
CA GLN A 466 8.69 -0.35 -3.10
C GLN A 466 8.45 -0.60 -1.61
N LEU A 467 7.55 -1.53 -1.29
CA LEU A 467 7.15 -1.80 0.09
C LEU A 467 8.28 -2.48 0.88
N PHE A 468 8.98 -3.44 0.27
CA PHE A 468 10.13 -4.10 0.89
C PHE A 468 11.25 -3.10 1.18
N THR A 469 11.74 -2.41 0.15
CA THR A 469 12.85 -1.45 0.29
C THR A 469 12.47 -0.31 1.25
N GLY A 470 11.24 0.20 1.16
CA GLY A 470 10.74 1.22 2.06
C GLY A 470 10.79 0.79 3.53
N ASN A 471 10.36 -0.43 3.84
CA ASN A 471 10.43 -0.97 5.21
C ASN A 471 11.87 -1.26 5.66
N MET A 472 12.75 -1.74 4.75
CA MET A 472 14.17 -1.96 5.08
C MET A 472 14.88 -0.64 5.41
N PHE A 473 14.62 0.42 4.64
CA PHE A 473 15.13 1.76 4.96
C PHE A 473 14.55 2.29 6.27
N GLY A 474 13.23 2.15 6.49
CA GLY A 474 12.59 2.52 7.74
C GLY A 474 13.19 1.80 8.94
N PHE A 475 13.43 0.50 8.83
CA PHE A 475 14.13 -0.29 9.84
C PHE A 475 15.57 0.20 10.07
N GLY A 476 16.36 0.35 9.00
CA GLY A 476 17.77 0.74 9.10
C GLY A 476 17.95 2.13 9.71
N ILE A 477 17.19 3.13 9.23
CA ILE A 477 17.26 4.49 9.78
C ILE A 477 16.69 4.51 11.21
N GLY A 478 15.58 3.81 11.47
CA GLY A 478 14.98 3.74 12.80
C GLY A 478 15.94 3.17 13.85
N THR A 479 16.65 2.09 13.51
CA THR A 479 17.68 1.50 14.41
C THR A 479 18.88 2.42 14.59
N ALA A 480 19.34 3.10 13.53
CA ALA A 480 20.47 4.02 13.60
C ALA A 480 20.17 5.28 14.42
N ILE A 481 18.93 5.78 14.37
CA ILE A 481 18.51 6.99 15.10
C ILE A 481 18.24 6.70 16.58
N SER A 482 17.80 5.51 16.93
CA SER A 482 17.39 5.16 18.30
C SER A 482 18.43 5.51 19.38
N PRO A 483 19.74 5.18 19.20
CA PRO A 483 20.77 5.58 20.17
C PRO A 483 20.95 7.09 20.32
N TRP A 484 20.78 7.85 19.23
CA TRP A 484 20.91 9.32 19.29
C TRP A 484 19.76 9.95 20.07
N VAL A 485 18.53 9.45 19.87
CA VAL A 485 17.35 9.93 20.61
C VAL A 485 17.49 9.60 22.09
N GLN A 486 17.98 8.41 22.45
CA GLN A 486 18.23 8.03 23.85
C GLN A 486 19.32 8.86 24.50
N GLY A 487 20.35 9.26 23.76
CA GLY A 487 21.39 10.20 24.19
C GLY A 487 20.96 11.65 24.29
N GLY A 488 19.69 11.98 24.01
CA GLY A 488 19.15 13.33 24.02
C GLY A 488 19.52 14.19 22.80
N HIS A 489 20.16 13.59 21.78
CA HIS A 489 20.58 14.30 20.56
C HIS A 489 19.46 14.33 19.53
N ILE A 490 18.50 15.24 19.68
CA ILE A 490 17.32 15.33 18.77
C ILE A 490 17.68 16.04 17.45
N LEU A 491 18.60 16.98 17.47
CA LEU A 491 18.94 17.81 16.31
C LEU A 491 19.58 17.01 15.16
N GLN A 492 20.51 16.10 15.48
CA GLN A 492 21.24 15.31 14.48
C GLN A 492 20.32 14.43 13.62
N PRO A 493 19.44 13.56 14.21
CA PRO A 493 18.50 12.76 13.42
C PRO A 493 17.49 13.62 12.66
N THR A 494 17.09 14.79 13.22
CA THR A 494 16.21 15.72 12.51
C THR A 494 16.86 16.21 11.22
N ILE A 495 18.10 16.71 11.29
CA ILE A 495 18.84 17.21 10.12
C ILE A 495 18.99 16.09 9.09
N LEU A 496 19.37 14.88 9.53
CA LEU A 496 19.54 13.73 8.63
C LEU A 496 18.26 13.43 7.87
N ILE A 497 17.14 13.25 8.57
CA ILE A 497 15.85 12.91 7.94
C ILE A 497 15.38 14.06 7.05
N PHE A 498 15.50 15.30 7.52
CA PHE A 498 15.08 16.48 6.76
C PHE A 498 15.85 16.60 5.44
N VAL A 499 17.17 16.50 5.47
CA VAL A 499 18.02 16.59 4.27
C VAL A 499 17.72 15.45 3.32
N LEU A 500 17.63 14.21 3.80
CA LEU A 500 17.28 13.06 2.97
C LEU A 500 15.91 13.23 2.31
N MET A 501 14.90 13.67 3.08
CA MET A 501 13.54 13.88 2.57
C MET A 501 13.49 15.03 1.55
N PHE A 502 14.23 16.12 1.80
CA PHE A 502 14.31 17.25 0.88
C PHE A 502 14.99 16.86 -0.44
N VAL A 503 16.16 16.22 -0.37
CA VAL A 503 16.91 15.81 -1.57
C VAL A 503 16.11 14.80 -2.40
N MET A 504 15.58 13.75 -1.77
CA MET A 504 14.81 12.72 -2.47
C MET A 504 13.45 13.25 -2.94
N GLY A 505 12.84 14.16 -2.21
CA GLY A 505 11.61 14.83 -2.63
C GLY A 505 11.84 15.76 -3.84
N ALA A 506 12.94 16.52 -3.84
CA ALA A 506 13.32 17.40 -4.95
C ALA A 506 13.57 16.62 -6.25
N MET A 507 14.00 15.36 -6.18
CA MET A 507 14.13 14.49 -7.36
C MET A 507 12.80 14.22 -8.09
N ALA A 508 11.65 14.50 -7.48
CA ALA A 508 10.36 14.45 -8.17
C ALA A 508 10.29 15.44 -9.35
N VAL A 509 10.99 16.57 -9.26
CA VAL A 509 11.00 17.59 -10.33
C VAL A 509 11.68 17.06 -11.60
N PRO A 510 12.94 16.61 -11.60
CA PRO A 510 13.56 16.03 -12.79
C PRO A 510 12.81 14.77 -13.26
N ALA A 511 12.27 13.96 -12.36
CA ALA A 511 11.46 12.80 -12.72
C ALA A 511 10.16 13.20 -13.47
N ALA A 512 9.55 14.33 -13.15
CA ALA A 512 8.37 14.83 -13.88
C ALA A 512 8.70 15.25 -15.34
N PHE A 513 9.89 15.79 -15.60
CA PHE A 513 10.31 16.22 -16.94
C PHE A 513 10.90 15.07 -17.77
N TRP A 514 11.77 14.27 -17.18
CA TRP A 514 12.53 13.23 -17.91
C TRP A 514 12.04 11.80 -17.63
N GLY A 515 11.17 11.61 -16.65
CA GLY A 515 10.70 10.27 -16.23
C GLY A 515 10.10 9.47 -17.37
N LYS A 516 9.32 10.10 -18.26
CA LYS A 516 8.76 9.45 -19.45
C LYS A 516 9.87 8.93 -20.37
N THR A 517 10.89 9.75 -20.67
CA THR A 517 12.01 9.38 -21.55
C THR A 517 12.85 8.27 -20.94
N VAL A 518 13.18 8.37 -19.64
CA VAL A 518 13.93 7.34 -18.91
C VAL A 518 13.15 6.02 -18.88
N ARG A 519 11.85 6.06 -18.62
CA ARG A 519 10.99 4.89 -18.62
C ARG A 519 10.93 4.21 -19.98
N GLN A 520 10.80 4.98 -21.07
CA GLN A 520 10.82 4.47 -22.45
C GLN A 520 12.15 3.83 -22.80
N TYR A 521 13.26 4.45 -22.41
CA TYR A 521 14.60 3.92 -22.63
C TYR A 521 14.80 2.58 -21.91
N ILE A 522 14.37 2.50 -20.65
CA ILE A 522 14.47 1.28 -19.86
C ILE A 522 13.59 0.17 -20.46
N GLN A 523 12.36 0.48 -20.87
CA GLN A 523 11.46 -0.49 -21.50
C GLN A 523 11.99 -0.99 -22.84
N GLY A 524 12.61 -0.14 -23.63
CA GLY A 524 13.25 -0.57 -24.88
C GLY A 524 14.34 -1.61 -24.65
N ARG A 525 15.13 -1.47 -23.58
CA ARG A 525 16.17 -2.45 -23.19
C ARG A 525 15.61 -3.74 -22.59
N TRP A 526 14.44 -3.67 -21.96
CA TRP A 526 13.83 -4.81 -21.29
C TRP A 526 12.74 -5.50 -22.11
N SER A 527 12.62 -5.15 -23.39
CA SER A 527 11.56 -5.68 -24.27
C SER A 527 11.52 -7.22 -24.34
N GLU A 528 12.65 -7.90 -24.23
CA GLU A 528 12.73 -9.36 -24.17
C GLU A 528 12.17 -9.90 -22.83
N SER A 529 12.55 -9.29 -21.72
CA SER A 529 12.05 -9.64 -20.38
C SER A 529 10.58 -9.26 -20.20
N GLU A 530 10.07 -8.30 -20.97
CA GLU A 530 8.65 -7.93 -20.97
C GLU A 530 7.72 -9.01 -21.52
N ARG A 531 8.19 -9.89 -22.42
CA ARG A 531 7.39 -11.00 -22.95
C ARG A 531 7.00 -12.00 -21.84
N THR A 532 7.85 -12.13 -20.85
CA THR A 532 7.64 -13.02 -19.69
C THR A 532 7.03 -12.29 -18.49
N ALA A 533 6.86 -10.97 -18.57
CA ALA A 533 6.31 -10.17 -17.49
C ALA A 533 4.85 -10.55 -17.21
N LEU A 534 4.59 -10.83 -15.95
CA LEU A 534 3.24 -11.09 -15.46
C LEU A 534 2.54 -9.74 -15.27
N ARG A 535 1.42 -9.56 -15.96
CA ARG A 535 0.54 -8.44 -15.65
C ARG A 535 -0.32 -8.82 -14.47
N PRO A 536 -0.25 -8.10 -13.33
CA PRO A 536 -1.41 -8.03 -12.48
C PRO A 536 -2.42 -7.17 -13.24
N GLN A 537 -3.41 -7.65 -13.63
CA GLN A 537 -4.69 -7.21 -14.17
C GLN A 537 -5.01 -5.73 -14.23
#